data_eb46768b575696bbcb9b6a5224edb0ab
#
_entry.id   eb46768b575696bbcb9b6a5224edb0ab
#
_cell.length_a   1.000
_cell.length_b   1.000
_cell.length_c   1.000
_cell.angle_alpha   90.00
_cell.angle_beta   90.00
_cell.angle_gamma   90.00
#
_symmetry.space_group_name_H-M   'P 1'
#
loop_
_entity.id
_entity.type
_entity.pdbx_description
1 polymer ?
#
loop_
_entity_poly.entity_id
_entity_poly.type
_entity_poly.pdbx_seq_one_letter_code
_entity_poly.pdbx_strand_id
1 'polypeptide(L)'
;MKRKYILSAGLIGIIFMMLGQLSFSINDTLVKEIVIDSSNNMSVINIIFLRGLITTFLILMFLVFYEKKNIVNIIKIKKYHQRGIYEVLTAICFFTGLILLPVAEVYTLLMTNPFFVTIFAFLFLKEKVGVRRWGAVAIGFIGVIFVINPQNISFNYLYIFPIIAAVFLTIRDIATKGIATKTNSFEIIFITSILMTLFSGIGSLFFEFTFKIEYLPNLFISSIFLTIAYIFSVLTIFYAPLSLTASARYSVIVFGMIFGYLVLNEIPSTNMVIGATIISLSGLFVIRRQKKLGRIE
;
A
#
# COMPACT_ATOMS: atom_id res chain seq x y z
N MET A 1 -22.40 -28.31 -4.84
CA MET A 1 -21.12 -28.08 -5.53
C MET A 1 -20.65 -26.62 -5.45
N LYS A 2 -21.46 -25.58 -5.73
CA LYS A 2 -21.06 -24.14 -5.72
C LYS A 2 -20.45 -23.62 -4.39
N ARG A 3 -20.94 -24.10 -3.23
CA ARG A 3 -20.49 -23.61 -1.90
C ARG A 3 -19.05 -24.01 -1.54
N LYS A 4 -18.60 -25.19 -2.00
CA LYS A 4 -17.24 -25.69 -1.73
C LYS A 4 -16.17 -24.97 -2.56
N TYR A 5 -16.51 -24.58 -3.79
CA TYR A 5 -15.62 -23.81 -4.67
C TYR A 5 -15.49 -22.36 -4.22
N ILE A 6 -16.57 -21.73 -3.70
CA ILE A 6 -16.52 -20.37 -3.18
C ILE A 6 -15.64 -20.28 -1.93
N LEU A 7 -15.67 -21.28 -1.04
CA LEU A 7 -14.81 -21.30 0.15
C LEU A 7 -13.33 -21.45 -0.23
N SER A 8 -13.01 -22.28 -1.21
CA SER A 8 -11.63 -22.47 -1.69
C SER A 8 -11.09 -21.22 -2.40
N ALA A 9 -11.89 -20.58 -3.25
CA ALA A 9 -11.51 -19.34 -3.93
C ALA A 9 -11.28 -18.19 -2.93
N GLY A 10 -12.16 -18.07 -1.93
CA GLY A 10 -11.99 -17.07 -0.87
C GLY A 10 -10.70 -17.27 -0.07
N LEU A 11 -10.34 -18.51 0.25
CA LEU A 11 -9.09 -18.83 0.93
C LEU A 11 -7.87 -18.47 0.06
N ILE A 12 -7.91 -18.80 -1.23
CA ILE A 12 -6.86 -18.43 -2.19
C ILE A 12 -6.67 -16.92 -2.24
N GLY A 13 -7.76 -16.14 -2.31
CA GLY A 13 -7.68 -14.69 -2.28
C GLY A 13 -7.09 -14.13 -0.98
N ILE A 14 -7.37 -14.72 0.17
CA ILE A 14 -6.74 -14.36 1.46
C ILE A 14 -5.24 -14.64 1.40
N ILE A 15 -4.84 -15.81 0.90
CA ILE A 15 -3.41 -16.17 0.77
C ILE A 15 -2.70 -15.19 -0.17
N PHE A 16 -3.26 -14.88 -1.32
CA PHE A 16 -2.67 -13.90 -2.25
C PHE A 16 -2.57 -12.50 -1.63
N MET A 17 -3.56 -12.07 -0.84
CA MET A 17 -3.45 -10.81 -0.10
C MET A 17 -2.27 -10.85 0.86
N MET A 18 -2.13 -11.90 1.67
CA MET A 18 -1.02 -12.02 2.63
C MET A 18 0.34 -12.08 1.93
N LEU A 19 0.47 -12.84 0.84
CA LEU A 19 1.70 -12.90 0.04
C LEU A 19 2.03 -11.54 -0.59
N GLY A 20 1.02 -10.80 -1.05
CA GLY A 20 1.18 -9.44 -1.53
C GLY A 20 1.71 -8.49 -0.44
N GLN A 21 1.11 -8.53 0.77
CA GLN A 21 1.56 -7.72 1.90
C GLN A 21 2.97 -8.10 2.37
N LEU A 22 3.30 -9.38 2.39
CA LEU A 22 4.65 -9.87 2.65
C LEU A 22 5.65 -9.28 1.65
N SER A 23 5.32 -9.36 0.36
CA SER A 23 6.18 -8.86 -0.72
C SER A 23 6.34 -7.34 -0.65
N PHE A 24 5.28 -6.58 -0.33
CA PHE A 24 5.40 -5.14 -0.08
C PHE A 24 6.33 -4.85 1.09
N SER A 25 6.18 -5.58 2.20
CA SER A 25 7.01 -5.35 3.39
C SER A 25 8.49 -5.60 3.10
N ILE A 26 8.83 -6.68 2.39
CA ILE A 26 10.22 -6.96 1.97
C ILE A 26 10.74 -5.83 1.08
N ASN A 27 9.98 -5.45 0.05
CA ASN A 27 10.35 -4.37 -0.86
C ASN A 27 10.64 -3.06 -0.10
N ASP A 28 9.73 -2.64 0.78
CA ASP A 28 9.83 -1.35 1.46
C ASP A 28 10.96 -1.34 2.49
N THR A 29 11.21 -2.47 3.15
CA THR A 29 12.34 -2.62 4.08
C THR A 29 13.68 -2.55 3.35
N LEU A 30 13.82 -3.22 2.19
CA LEU A 30 15.04 -3.14 1.37
C LEU A 30 15.28 -1.70 0.85
N VAL A 31 14.24 -0.99 0.46
CA VAL A 31 14.36 0.42 0.07
C VAL A 31 14.84 1.25 1.25
N LYS A 32 14.24 1.07 2.42
CA LYS A 32 14.62 1.80 3.62
C LYS A 32 16.07 1.49 4.04
N GLU A 33 16.48 0.24 3.98
CA GLU A 33 17.87 -0.18 4.25
C GLU A 33 18.88 0.59 3.39
N ILE A 34 18.64 0.67 2.06
CA ILE A 34 19.51 1.43 1.16
C ILE A 34 19.59 2.91 1.56
N VAL A 35 18.46 3.50 1.98
CA VAL A 35 18.39 4.93 2.31
C VAL A 35 19.11 5.28 3.60
N ILE A 36 18.96 4.43 4.63
CA ILE A 36 19.54 4.72 5.97
C ILE A 36 21.01 4.34 6.08
N ASP A 37 21.56 3.62 5.11
CA ASP A 37 22.98 3.32 5.09
C ASP A 37 23.79 4.61 5.01
N SER A 38 24.54 4.88 6.08
CA SER A 38 25.35 6.11 6.23
C SER A 38 26.44 6.27 5.16
N SER A 39 26.82 5.19 4.50
CA SER A 39 27.75 5.20 3.37
C SER A 39 27.12 5.66 2.06
N ASN A 40 25.77 5.76 2.03
CA ASN A 40 25.00 5.99 0.82
C ASN A 40 24.44 7.42 0.78
N ASN A 41 24.78 8.15 -0.28
CA ASN A 41 24.21 9.46 -0.58
C ASN A 41 23.05 9.38 -1.58
N MET A 42 22.50 8.18 -1.85
CA MET A 42 21.37 8.05 -2.77
C MET A 42 20.11 8.63 -2.16
N SER A 43 19.51 9.57 -2.85
CA SER A 43 18.19 10.06 -2.45
C SER A 43 17.11 9.00 -2.68
N VAL A 44 16.08 9.00 -1.84
CA VAL A 44 14.92 8.10 -1.98
C VAL A 44 14.29 8.17 -3.36
N ILE A 45 14.25 9.37 -3.93
CA ILE A 45 13.65 9.58 -5.24
C ILE A 45 14.44 8.89 -6.35
N ASN A 46 15.79 8.83 -6.22
CA ASN A 46 16.65 8.10 -7.14
C ASN A 46 16.43 6.58 -7.04
N ILE A 47 16.24 6.09 -5.81
CA ILE A 47 15.93 4.68 -5.56
C ILE A 47 14.57 4.30 -6.15
N ILE A 48 13.54 5.13 -5.94
CA ILE A 48 12.20 4.92 -6.52
C ILE A 48 12.26 4.95 -8.05
N PHE A 49 13.07 5.84 -8.63
CA PHE A 49 13.25 5.92 -10.08
C PHE A 49 13.88 4.65 -10.66
N LEU A 50 15.03 4.22 -10.13
CA LEU A 50 15.72 3.02 -10.60
C LEU A 50 14.85 1.76 -10.45
N ARG A 51 14.22 1.60 -9.29
CA ARG A 51 13.28 0.51 -9.04
C ARG A 51 12.07 0.57 -9.97
N GLY A 52 11.56 1.79 -10.21
CA GLY A 52 10.46 2.03 -11.14
C GLY A 52 10.78 1.61 -12.57
N LEU A 53 11.99 1.90 -13.06
CA LEU A 53 12.47 1.45 -14.37
C LEU A 53 12.44 -0.07 -14.48
N ILE A 54 13.02 -0.79 -13.49
CA ILE A 54 13.05 -2.24 -13.47
C ILE A 54 11.63 -2.82 -13.43
N THR A 55 10.78 -2.32 -12.53
CA THR A 55 9.39 -2.79 -12.41
C THR A 55 8.60 -2.53 -13.69
N THR A 56 8.71 -1.33 -14.27
CA THR A 56 8.02 -0.99 -15.53
C THR A 56 8.46 -1.89 -16.67
N PHE A 57 9.76 -2.18 -16.76
CA PHE A 57 10.31 -3.09 -17.77
C PHE A 57 9.77 -4.52 -17.59
N LEU A 58 9.76 -5.05 -16.37
CA LEU A 58 9.25 -6.40 -16.08
C LEU A 58 7.76 -6.53 -16.48
N ILE A 59 6.94 -5.54 -16.13
CA ILE A 59 5.51 -5.56 -16.46
C ILE A 59 5.28 -5.36 -17.95
N LEU A 60 6.07 -4.51 -18.61
CA LEU A 60 6.02 -4.32 -20.07
C LEU A 60 6.31 -5.62 -20.81
N MET A 61 7.37 -6.33 -20.41
CA MET A 61 7.74 -7.62 -21.01
C MET A 61 6.59 -8.63 -20.84
N PHE A 62 5.97 -8.69 -19.65
CA PHE A 62 4.82 -9.55 -19.42
C PHE A 62 3.63 -9.20 -20.34
N LEU A 63 3.26 -7.93 -20.44
CA LEU A 63 2.14 -7.48 -21.29
C LEU A 63 2.37 -7.75 -22.77
N VAL A 64 3.59 -7.52 -23.28
CA VAL A 64 3.93 -7.68 -24.70
C VAL A 64 4.05 -9.16 -25.08
N PHE A 65 4.82 -9.93 -24.31
CA PHE A 65 5.16 -11.31 -24.70
C PHE A 65 4.12 -12.33 -24.26
N TYR A 66 3.52 -12.16 -23.10
CA TYR A 66 2.56 -13.12 -22.55
C TYR A 66 1.11 -12.75 -22.89
N GLU A 67 0.70 -11.51 -22.62
CA GLU A 67 -0.68 -11.08 -22.90
C GLU A 67 -0.90 -10.55 -24.33
N LYS A 68 0.17 -10.28 -25.08
CA LYS A 68 0.12 -9.76 -26.46
C LYS A 68 -0.74 -8.50 -26.61
N LYS A 69 -0.68 -7.61 -25.61
CA LYS A 69 -1.47 -6.38 -25.56
C LYS A 69 -0.86 -5.25 -26.37
N ASN A 70 -1.73 -4.42 -26.94
CA ASN A 70 -1.31 -3.20 -27.63
C ASN A 70 -1.11 -2.08 -26.60
N ILE A 71 0.16 -1.74 -26.34
CA ILE A 71 0.56 -0.75 -25.33
C ILE A 71 0.00 0.65 -25.63
N VAL A 72 -0.10 1.04 -26.89
CA VAL A 72 -0.63 2.36 -27.30
C VAL A 72 -2.08 2.53 -26.85
N ASN A 73 -2.88 1.47 -26.92
CA ASN A 73 -4.28 1.50 -26.48
C ASN A 73 -4.39 1.64 -24.95
N ILE A 74 -3.50 0.98 -24.20
CA ILE A 74 -3.46 1.06 -22.74
C ILE A 74 -3.14 2.50 -22.29
N ILE A 75 -2.14 3.13 -22.91
CA ILE A 75 -1.73 4.51 -22.57
C ILE A 75 -2.83 5.53 -22.81
N LYS A 76 -3.77 5.30 -23.70
CA LYS A 76 -4.87 6.24 -23.98
C LYS A 76 -5.98 6.26 -22.92
N ILE A 77 -5.97 5.33 -21.97
CA ILE A 77 -7.07 5.19 -20.98
C ILE A 77 -6.89 6.18 -19.82
N LYS A 78 -7.55 7.34 -19.90
CA LYS A 78 -7.45 8.43 -18.89
C LYS A 78 -7.71 7.98 -17.45
N LYS A 79 -8.61 7.04 -17.22
CA LYS A 79 -8.94 6.55 -15.88
C LYS A 79 -7.76 5.85 -15.20
N TYR A 80 -6.88 5.19 -15.97
CA TYR A 80 -5.68 4.58 -15.42
C TYR A 80 -4.69 5.64 -14.92
N HIS A 81 -4.55 6.74 -15.66
CA HIS A 81 -3.69 7.86 -15.27
C HIS A 81 -4.19 8.54 -14.00
N GLN A 82 -5.50 8.79 -13.88
CA GLN A 82 -6.08 9.37 -12.66
C GLN A 82 -5.77 8.49 -11.43
N ARG A 83 -6.00 7.18 -11.55
CA ARG A 83 -5.66 6.23 -10.48
C ARG A 83 -4.17 6.23 -10.18
N GLY A 84 -3.32 6.25 -11.21
CA GLY A 84 -1.87 6.28 -11.09
C GLY A 84 -1.36 7.55 -10.40
N ILE A 85 -1.96 8.71 -10.64
CA ILE A 85 -1.61 9.96 -9.93
C ILE A 85 -1.88 9.82 -8.41
N TYR A 86 -3.01 9.23 -8.02
CA TYR A 86 -3.27 8.99 -6.60
C TYR A 86 -2.28 8.00 -5.98
N GLU A 87 -1.79 7.02 -6.76
CA GLU A 87 -0.71 6.14 -6.31
C GLU A 87 0.59 6.91 -6.07
N VAL A 88 0.96 7.81 -7.00
CA VAL A 88 2.15 8.67 -6.87
C VAL A 88 2.06 9.53 -5.60
N LEU A 89 0.92 10.19 -5.37
CA LEU A 89 0.71 11.00 -4.16
C LEU A 89 0.77 10.15 -2.88
N THR A 90 0.18 8.96 -2.92
CA THR A 90 0.29 7.99 -1.82
C THR A 90 1.74 7.64 -1.55
N ALA A 91 2.51 7.33 -2.60
CA ALA A 91 3.89 6.90 -2.48
C ALA A 91 4.80 8.02 -1.95
N ILE A 92 4.62 9.26 -2.40
CA ILE A 92 5.39 10.41 -1.86
C ILE A 92 5.23 10.48 -0.35
N CYS A 93 3.99 10.54 0.13
CA CYS A 93 3.71 10.63 1.55
C CYS A 93 4.17 9.37 2.30
N PHE A 94 3.94 8.19 1.74
CA PHE A 94 4.34 6.91 2.34
C PHE A 94 5.86 6.82 2.51
N PHE A 95 6.64 7.06 1.45
CA PHE A 95 8.09 6.96 1.51
C PHE A 95 8.71 8.05 2.37
N THR A 96 8.15 9.26 2.39
CA THR A 96 8.58 10.30 3.34
C THR A 96 8.42 9.81 4.79
N GLY A 97 7.28 9.19 5.12
CA GLY A 97 7.08 8.59 6.43
C GLY A 97 8.01 7.42 6.69
N LEU A 98 8.20 6.53 5.70
CA LEU A 98 8.99 5.29 5.82
C LEU A 98 10.45 5.54 6.17
N ILE A 99 11.04 6.63 5.64
CA ILE A 99 12.44 6.98 5.91
C ILE A 99 12.61 7.53 7.32
N LEU A 100 11.64 8.30 7.77
CA LEU A 100 11.73 9.10 8.98
C LEU A 100 11.16 8.40 10.23
N LEU A 101 10.38 7.33 10.03
CA LEU A 101 9.68 6.59 11.08
C LEU A 101 9.94 5.08 10.97
N PRO A 102 9.78 4.31 12.06
CA PRO A 102 9.82 2.85 12.01
C PRO A 102 8.80 2.26 11.03
N VAL A 103 9.20 1.21 10.30
CA VAL A 103 8.36 0.57 9.26
C VAL A 103 7.00 0.17 9.80
N ALA A 104 6.97 -0.43 10.99
CA ALA A 104 5.75 -0.91 11.61
C ALA A 104 4.77 0.23 11.98
N GLU A 105 5.29 1.39 12.40
CA GLU A 105 4.48 2.58 12.69
C GLU A 105 3.83 3.14 11.43
N VAL A 106 4.60 3.25 10.35
CA VAL A 106 4.12 3.72 9.05
C VAL A 106 2.99 2.83 8.53
N TYR A 107 3.18 1.50 8.57
CA TYR A 107 2.14 0.56 8.16
C TYR A 107 0.91 0.62 9.07
N THR A 108 1.11 0.76 10.37
CA THR A 108 -0.02 0.86 11.31
C THR A 108 -0.88 2.09 11.00
N LEU A 109 -0.26 3.24 10.77
CA LEU A 109 -0.97 4.48 10.42
C LEU A 109 -1.59 4.40 9.01
N LEU A 110 -0.90 3.78 8.04
CA LEU A 110 -1.45 3.55 6.70
C LEU A 110 -2.72 2.69 6.76
N MET A 111 -2.79 1.75 7.69
CA MET A 111 -3.97 0.88 7.88
C MET A 111 -5.16 1.58 8.56
N THR A 112 -5.12 2.89 8.76
CA THR A 112 -6.31 3.72 9.03
C THR A 112 -7.18 3.94 7.78
N ASN A 113 -6.72 3.53 6.60
CA ASN A 113 -7.45 3.63 5.33
C ASN A 113 -8.95 3.25 5.42
N PRO A 114 -9.40 2.15 6.07
CA PRO A 114 -10.83 1.82 6.16
C PRO A 114 -11.67 2.86 6.91
N PHE A 115 -11.06 3.64 7.79
CA PHE A 115 -11.74 4.72 8.49
C PHE A 115 -11.99 5.89 7.55
N PHE A 116 -11.00 6.27 6.75
CA PHE A 116 -11.15 7.28 5.71
C PHE A 116 -12.15 6.85 4.63
N VAL A 117 -12.16 5.56 4.24
CA VAL A 117 -13.21 5.03 3.34
C VAL A 117 -14.60 5.27 3.94
N THR A 118 -14.78 5.08 5.24
CA THR A 118 -16.07 5.31 5.92
C THR A 118 -16.44 6.79 5.94
N ILE A 119 -15.48 7.67 6.24
CA ILE A 119 -15.67 9.13 6.25
C ILE A 119 -16.03 9.62 4.85
N PHE A 120 -15.31 9.20 3.82
CA PHE A 120 -15.57 9.61 2.44
C PHE A 120 -16.89 9.09 1.90
N ALA A 121 -17.29 7.85 2.27
CA ALA A 121 -18.60 7.33 1.93
C ALA A 121 -19.74 8.22 2.51
N PHE A 122 -19.57 8.71 3.73
CA PHE A 122 -20.51 9.63 4.35
C PHE A 122 -20.54 11.00 3.66
N LEU A 123 -19.36 11.62 3.48
CA LEU A 123 -19.25 13.01 3.00
C LEU A 123 -19.57 13.14 1.50
N PHE A 124 -19.00 12.26 0.67
CA PHE A 124 -19.05 12.41 -0.78
C PHE A 124 -20.10 11.52 -1.44
N LEU A 125 -20.32 10.31 -0.93
CA LEU A 125 -21.32 9.41 -1.47
C LEU A 125 -22.69 9.55 -0.78
N LYS A 126 -22.79 10.45 0.24
CA LYS A 126 -24.00 10.69 1.05
C LYS A 126 -24.59 9.40 1.63
N GLU A 127 -23.75 8.39 1.88
CA GLU A 127 -24.18 7.14 2.49
C GLU A 127 -24.58 7.35 3.96
N LYS A 128 -25.70 6.74 4.37
CA LYS A 128 -26.10 6.72 5.78
C LYS A 128 -25.17 5.80 6.57
N VAL A 129 -24.25 6.39 7.34
CA VAL A 129 -23.31 5.66 8.21
C VAL A 129 -23.93 5.53 9.60
N GLY A 130 -24.17 4.29 10.05
CA GLY A 130 -24.76 4.03 11.36
C GLY A 130 -23.79 4.31 12.51
N VAL A 131 -24.33 4.60 13.71
CA VAL A 131 -23.58 4.95 14.93
C VAL A 131 -22.47 3.94 15.26
N ARG A 132 -22.71 2.64 15.06
CA ARG A 132 -21.69 1.60 15.32
C ARG A 132 -20.45 1.72 14.43
N ARG A 133 -20.59 2.19 13.19
CA ARG A 133 -19.43 2.43 12.28
C ARG A 133 -18.68 3.68 12.74
N TRP A 134 -19.38 4.74 13.14
CA TRP A 134 -18.76 5.92 13.72
C TRP A 134 -18.01 5.61 15.02
N GLY A 135 -18.60 4.77 15.89
CA GLY A 135 -17.92 4.28 17.09
C GLY A 135 -16.61 3.53 16.79
N ALA A 136 -16.63 2.65 15.78
CA ALA A 136 -15.41 1.96 15.36
C ALA A 136 -14.34 2.92 14.77
N VAL A 137 -14.76 3.92 13.99
CA VAL A 137 -13.86 4.96 13.49
C VAL A 137 -13.22 5.73 14.66
N ALA A 138 -14.03 6.14 15.64
CA ALA A 138 -13.52 6.84 16.83
C ALA A 138 -12.52 5.99 17.63
N ILE A 139 -12.83 4.71 17.87
CA ILE A 139 -11.92 3.77 18.54
C ILE A 139 -10.61 3.59 17.73
N GLY A 140 -10.70 3.50 16.39
CA GLY A 140 -9.53 3.41 15.55
C GLY A 140 -8.62 4.65 15.66
N PHE A 141 -9.19 5.84 15.74
CA PHE A 141 -8.41 7.07 15.97
C PHE A 141 -7.78 7.13 17.38
N ILE A 142 -8.40 6.51 18.39
CA ILE A 142 -7.74 6.31 19.70
C ILE A 142 -6.49 5.44 19.52
N GLY A 143 -6.54 4.39 18.70
CA GLY A 143 -5.37 3.59 18.36
C GLY A 143 -4.25 4.40 17.70
N VAL A 144 -4.59 5.37 16.81
CA VAL A 144 -3.61 6.30 16.22
C VAL A 144 -2.90 7.11 17.30
N ILE A 145 -3.63 7.60 18.32
CA ILE A 145 -3.06 8.36 19.45
C ILE A 145 -2.05 7.48 20.22
N PHE A 146 -2.33 6.19 20.42
CA PHE A 146 -1.38 5.28 21.03
C PHE A 146 -0.09 5.11 20.23
N VAL A 147 -0.19 4.99 18.89
CA VAL A 147 0.99 4.89 18.01
C VAL A 147 1.83 6.16 18.06
N ILE A 148 1.18 7.32 17.99
CA ILE A 148 1.85 8.64 18.00
C ILE A 148 2.49 8.90 19.37
N ASN A 149 1.94 8.34 20.45
CA ASN A 149 2.43 8.47 21.82
C ASN A 149 2.78 9.92 22.23
N PRO A 150 1.81 10.85 22.29
CA PRO A 150 2.06 12.28 22.47
C PRO A 150 2.64 12.67 23.85
N GLN A 151 2.82 11.71 24.77
CA GLN A 151 3.42 11.95 26.09
C GLN A 151 4.94 12.20 26.01
N ASN A 152 5.61 11.77 24.95
CA ASN A 152 6.97 12.22 24.66
C ASN A 152 6.89 13.65 24.14
N ILE A 153 7.45 14.57 24.88
CA ILE A 153 7.41 16.06 24.83
C ILE A 153 7.58 16.68 23.42
N SER A 154 7.93 15.90 22.41
CA SER A 154 8.01 16.31 21.01
C SER A 154 6.96 15.58 20.18
N PHE A 155 5.81 16.23 19.94
CA PHE A 155 4.88 15.78 18.90
C PHE A 155 5.66 15.67 17.59
N ASN A 156 5.91 14.44 17.15
CA ASN A 156 6.59 14.21 15.89
C ASN A 156 5.61 14.45 14.73
N TYR A 157 5.69 15.64 14.13
CA TYR A 157 4.84 16.02 12.99
C TYR A 157 4.99 15.07 11.79
N LEU A 158 6.01 14.22 11.77
CA LEU A 158 6.27 13.24 10.71
C LEU A 158 5.17 12.18 10.60
N TYR A 159 4.42 11.91 11.67
CA TYR A 159 3.27 11.00 11.63
C TYR A 159 2.15 11.46 10.69
N ILE A 160 2.14 12.75 10.31
CA ILE A 160 1.16 13.27 9.35
C ILE A 160 1.32 12.62 7.97
N PHE A 161 2.54 12.27 7.56
CA PHE A 161 2.81 11.70 6.24
C PHE A 161 2.11 10.35 6.01
N PRO A 162 2.25 9.32 6.85
CA PRO A 162 1.53 8.06 6.66
C PRO A 162 0.00 8.21 6.79
N ILE A 163 -0.48 9.19 7.57
CA ILE A 163 -1.92 9.49 7.66
C ILE A 163 -2.43 10.09 6.34
N ILE A 164 -1.72 11.05 5.76
CA ILE A 164 -2.05 11.62 4.44
C ILE A 164 -1.94 10.54 3.35
N ALA A 165 -0.93 9.67 3.43
CA ALA A 165 -0.82 8.52 2.54
C ALA A 165 -2.05 7.62 2.63
N ALA A 166 -2.61 7.36 3.83
CA ALA A 166 -3.85 6.60 4.01
C ALA A 166 -5.07 7.29 3.36
N VAL A 167 -5.13 8.62 3.35
CA VAL A 167 -6.16 9.39 2.64
C VAL A 167 -6.05 9.21 1.13
N PHE A 168 -4.86 9.40 0.56
CA PHE A 168 -4.65 9.21 -0.88
C PHE A 168 -4.84 7.75 -1.30
N LEU A 169 -4.43 6.80 -0.47
CA LEU A 169 -4.70 5.38 -0.64
C LEU A 169 -6.21 5.10 -0.73
N THR A 170 -7.00 5.79 0.12
CA THR A 170 -8.47 5.70 0.09
C THR A 170 -9.04 6.21 -1.23
N ILE A 171 -8.60 7.37 -1.69
CA ILE A 171 -9.05 7.97 -2.96
C ILE A 171 -8.68 7.04 -4.13
N ARG A 172 -7.46 6.50 -4.13
CA ARG A 172 -6.99 5.52 -5.11
C ARG A 172 -7.87 4.26 -5.13
N ASP A 173 -8.21 3.71 -3.96
CA ASP A 173 -9.03 2.49 -3.85
C ASP A 173 -10.46 2.73 -4.38
N ILE A 174 -11.04 3.90 -4.09
CA ILE A 174 -12.34 4.33 -4.63
C ILE A 174 -12.26 4.47 -6.16
N ALA A 175 -11.22 5.12 -6.68
CA ALA A 175 -11.00 5.27 -8.12
C ALA A 175 -10.83 3.89 -8.80
N THR A 176 -10.10 2.97 -8.17
CA THR A 176 -9.88 1.60 -8.67
C THR A 176 -11.19 0.82 -8.75
N LYS A 177 -12.07 0.94 -7.73
CA LYS A 177 -13.39 0.27 -7.72
C LYS A 177 -14.23 0.64 -8.94
N GLY A 178 -14.15 1.88 -9.39
CA GLY A 178 -14.86 2.34 -10.59
C GLY A 178 -14.31 1.79 -11.92
N ILE A 179 -13.13 1.18 -11.91
CA ILE A 179 -12.44 0.68 -13.10
C ILE A 179 -12.43 -0.85 -13.14
N ALA A 180 -12.32 -1.52 -11.99
CA ALA A 180 -12.01 -2.95 -11.84
C ALA A 180 -12.99 -3.93 -12.51
N THR A 181 -14.22 -3.54 -12.80
CA THR A 181 -15.22 -4.42 -13.43
C THR A 181 -15.04 -4.61 -14.94
N LYS A 182 -14.18 -3.82 -15.60
CA LYS A 182 -14.08 -3.76 -17.07
C LYS A 182 -12.65 -3.89 -17.61
N THR A 183 -11.63 -4.10 -16.76
CA THR A 183 -10.24 -3.88 -17.17
C THR A 183 -9.29 -4.95 -16.66
N ASN A 184 -8.23 -5.20 -17.44
CA ASN A 184 -7.12 -6.03 -17.02
C ASN A 184 -6.26 -5.26 -15.99
N SER A 185 -6.04 -5.88 -14.86
CA SER A 185 -5.32 -5.26 -13.76
C SER A 185 -3.84 -5.02 -14.07
N PHE A 186 -3.22 -5.82 -14.94
CA PHE A 186 -1.84 -5.60 -15.37
C PHE A 186 -1.68 -4.30 -16.18
N GLU A 187 -2.71 -3.90 -16.94
CA GLU A 187 -2.73 -2.62 -17.65
C GLU A 187 -2.71 -1.44 -16.67
N ILE A 188 -3.48 -1.56 -15.58
CA ILE A 188 -3.49 -0.54 -14.51
C ILE A 188 -2.12 -0.45 -13.82
N ILE A 189 -1.50 -1.60 -13.51
CA ILE A 189 -0.18 -1.66 -12.88
C ILE A 189 0.87 -1.04 -13.79
N PHE A 190 0.80 -1.31 -15.10
CA PHE A 190 1.73 -0.76 -16.09
C PHE A 190 1.68 0.77 -16.12
N ILE A 191 0.51 1.36 -16.25
CA ILE A 191 0.37 2.83 -16.23
C ILE A 191 0.82 3.42 -14.89
N THR A 192 0.52 2.75 -13.81
CA THR A 192 0.97 3.18 -12.48
C THR A 192 2.49 3.17 -12.36
N SER A 193 3.15 2.10 -12.82
CA SER A 193 4.62 2.01 -12.78
C SER A 193 5.28 3.06 -13.69
N ILE A 194 4.72 3.32 -14.88
CA ILE A 194 5.19 4.42 -15.74
C ILE A 194 5.10 5.76 -15.03
N LEU A 195 3.95 6.09 -14.42
CA LEU A 195 3.75 7.37 -13.75
C LEU A 195 4.69 7.51 -12.54
N MET A 196 4.89 6.44 -11.77
CA MET A 196 5.86 6.42 -10.68
C MET A 196 7.28 6.66 -11.18
N THR A 197 7.68 6.00 -12.26
CA THR A 197 9.00 6.15 -12.89
C THR A 197 9.21 7.56 -13.46
N LEU A 198 8.22 8.09 -14.15
CA LEU A 198 8.28 9.45 -14.72
C LEU A 198 8.36 10.50 -13.62
N PHE A 199 7.50 10.39 -12.61
CA PHE A 199 7.50 11.34 -11.49
C PHE A 199 8.83 11.31 -10.72
N SER A 200 9.30 10.12 -10.36
CA SER A 200 10.57 9.99 -9.65
C SER A 200 11.77 10.34 -10.55
N GLY A 201 11.69 10.08 -11.86
CA GLY A 201 12.71 10.48 -12.82
C GLY A 201 12.81 12.01 -12.97
N ILE A 202 11.67 12.71 -13.04
CA ILE A 202 11.64 14.18 -13.00
C ILE A 202 12.19 14.69 -11.67
N GLY A 203 11.75 14.08 -10.56
CA GLY A 203 12.23 14.44 -9.23
C GLY A 203 13.74 14.23 -9.07
N SER A 204 14.31 13.16 -9.66
CA SER A 204 15.74 12.86 -9.57
C SER A 204 16.62 13.94 -10.25
N LEU A 205 16.05 14.76 -11.15
CA LEU A 205 16.78 15.89 -11.74
C LEU A 205 17.07 17.01 -10.73
N PHE A 206 16.33 17.08 -9.63
CA PHE A 206 16.51 18.09 -8.58
C PHE A 206 17.41 17.61 -7.43
N PHE A 207 17.83 16.34 -7.45
CA PHE A 207 18.71 15.74 -6.47
C PHE A 207 19.96 15.22 -7.16
N GLU A 208 21.09 15.26 -6.48
CA GLU A 208 22.31 14.68 -6.99
C GLU A 208 22.09 13.18 -7.25
N PHE A 209 22.34 12.77 -8.50
CA PHE A 209 22.17 11.37 -8.89
C PHE A 209 23.44 10.60 -8.56
N THR A 210 23.46 10.02 -7.37
CA THR A 210 24.52 9.12 -6.95
C THR A 210 24.04 7.67 -7.10
N PHE A 211 24.81 6.85 -7.79
CA PHE A 211 24.55 5.42 -7.94
C PHE A 211 25.77 4.63 -7.53
N LYS A 212 25.58 3.76 -6.54
CA LYS A 212 26.60 2.79 -6.13
C LYS A 212 26.18 1.40 -6.59
N ILE A 213 27.07 0.74 -7.32
CA ILE A 213 26.80 -0.58 -7.91
C ILE A 213 26.54 -1.66 -6.85
N GLU A 214 27.07 -1.48 -5.64
CA GLU A 214 26.87 -2.39 -4.52
C GLU A 214 25.40 -2.55 -4.10
N TYR A 215 24.54 -1.53 -4.35
CA TYR A 215 23.11 -1.61 -4.07
C TYR A 215 22.27 -2.17 -5.22
N LEU A 216 22.89 -2.48 -6.36
CA LEU A 216 22.16 -3.04 -7.51
C LEU A 216 21.41 -4.35 -7.17
N PRO A 217 21.98 -5.29 -6.40
CA PRO A 217 21.24 -6.49 -5.99
C PRO A 217 19.99 -6.15 -5.15
N ASN A 218 20.10 -5.25 -4.17
CA ASN A 218 18.98 -4.87 -3.31
C ASN A 218 17.89 -4.14 -4.11
N LEU A 219 18.27 -3.26 -5.05
CA LEU A 219 17.33 -2.59 -5.97
C LEU A 219 16.61 -3.59 -6.88
N PHE A 220 17.34 -4.56 -7.41
CA PHE A 220 16.76 -5.60 -8.27
C PHE A 220 15.81 -6.50 -7.48
N ILE A 221 16.22 -6.97 -6.32
CA ILE A 221 15.38 -7.81 -5.43
C ILE A 221 14.13 -7.03 -5.01
N SER A 222 14.26 -5.76 -4.57
CA SER A 222 13.11 -4.94 -4.20
C SER A 222 12.13 -4.75 -5.36
N SER A 223 12.63 -4.55 -6.59
CA SER A 223 11.81 -4.41 -7.80
C SER A 223 11.04 -5.69 -8.14
N ILE A 224 11.67 -6.86 -7.96
CA ILE A 224 11.01 -8.17 -8.11
C ILE A 224 9.89 -8.31 -7.08
N PHE A 225 10.18 -8.05 -5.79
CA PHE A 225 9.16 -8.15 -4.74
C PHE A 225 8.02 -7.15 -4.95
N LEU A 226 8.31 -5.92 -5.43
CA LEU A 226 7.28 -4.96 -5.80
C LEU A 226 6.39 -5.49 -6.93
N THR A 227 6.99 -6.08 -7.96
CA THR A 227 6.25 -6.67 -9.09
C THR A 227 5.37 -7.83 -8.61
N ILE A 228 5.91 -8.72 -7.78
CA ILE A 228 5.19 -9.83 -7.16
C ILE A 228 4.04 -9.32 -6.28
N ALA A 229 4.28 -8.28 -5.49
CA ALA A 229 3.26 -7.66 -4.65
C ALA A 229 2.09 -7.11 -5.46
N TYR A 230 2.37 -6.45 -6.57
CA TYR A 230 1.34 -5.99 -7.50
C TYR A 230 0.57 -7.15 -8.12
N ILE A 231 1.25 -8.21 -8.57
CA ILE A 231 0.60 -9.41 -9.13
C ILE A 231 -0.34 -10.05 -8.10
N PHE A 232 0.12 -10.28 -6.87
CA PHE A 232 -0.73 -10.85 -5.83
C PHE A 232 -1.90 -9.94 -5.44
N SER A 233 -1.68 -8.63 -5.39
CA SER A 233 -2.77 -7.65 -5.13
C SER A 233 -3.87 -7.76 -6.19
N VAL A 234 -3.49 -7.99 -7.44
CA VAL A 234 -4.41 -8.20 -8.56
C VAL A 234 -5.12 -9.54 -8.45
N LEU A 235 -4.36 -10.63 -8.28
CA LEU A 235 -4.93 -11.97 -8.16
C LEU A 235 -5.93 -12.06 -6.99
N THR A 236 -5.67 -11.34 -5.91
CA THR A 236 -6.61 -11.23 -4.78
C THR A 236 -8.01 -10.83 -5.23
N ILE A 237 -8.12 -9.83 -6.12
CA ILE A 237 -9.41 -9.30 -6.59
C ILE A 237 -10.14 -10.31 -7.49
N PHE A 238 -9.40 -11.11 -8.26
CA PHE A 238 -9.98 -12.14 -9.11
C PHE A 238 -10.54 -13.33 -8.32
N TYR A 239 -9.87 -13.72 -7.24
CA TYR A 239 -10.23 -14.93 -6.49
C TYR A 239 -11.20 -14.69 -5.34
N ALA A 240 -11.26 -13.46 -4.80
CA ALA A 240 -12.13 -13.19 -3.65
C ALA A 240 -12.65 -11.76 -3.62
N PRO A 241 -13.85 -11.55 -3.06
CA PRO A 241 -14.35 -10.20 -2.82
C PRO A 241 -13.43 -9.43 -1.88
N LEU A 242 -13.25 -8.14 -2.15
CA LEU A 242 -12.42 -7.23 -1.34
C LEU A 242 -12.78 -7.25 0.15
N SER A 243 -14.06 -7.46 0.47
CA SER A 243 -14.54 -7.54 1.86
C SER A 243 -13.98 -8.74 2.63
N LEU A 244 -13.69 -9.85 1.93
CA LEU A 244 -13.13 -11.05 2.54
C LEU A 244 -11.61 -10.91 2.75
N THR A 245 -10.94 -10.30 1.79
CA THR A 245 -9.47 -10.15 1.77
C THR A 245 -8.98 -8.92 2.52
N ALA A 246 -9.84 -7.92 2.74
CA ALA A 246 -9.49 -6.71 3.46
C ALA A 246 -8.95 -6.97 4.89
N SER A 247 -9.43 -8.03 5.55
CA SER A 247 -8.89 -8.42 6.87
C SER A 247 -7.44 -8.90 6.79
N ALA A 248 -7.08 -9.60 5.72
CA ALA A 248 -5.72 -10.08 5.50
C ALA A 248 -4.72 -8.95 5.19
N ARG A 249 -5.20 -7.77 4.76
CA ARG A 249 -4.35 -6.60 4.51
C ARG A 249 -3.63 -6.12 5.78
N TYR A 250 -4.25 -6.28 6.95
CA TYR A 250 -3.61 -5.92 8.23
C TYR A 250 -2.35 -6.75 8.55
N SER A 251 -2.13 -7.88 7.86
CA SER A 251 -0.89 -8.66 8.01
C SER A 251 0.38 -7.86 7.68
N VAL A 252 0.28 -6.76 6.90
CA VAL A 252 1.42 -5.88 6.63
C VAL A 252 2.03 -5.29 7.89
N ILE A 253 1.23 -5.04 8.93
CA ILE A 253 1.72 -4.53 10.22
C ILE A 253 2.64 -5.58 10.86
N VAL A 254 2.21 -6.84 10.85
CA VAL A 254 3.01 -7.95 11.41
C VAL A 254 4.30 -8.14 10.61
N PHE A 255 4.20 -8.14 9.28
CA PHE A 255 5.40 -8.24 8.43
C PHE A 255 6.32 -7.03 8.59
N GLY A 256 5.76 -5.81 8.74
CA GLY A 256 6.53 -4.60 9.03
C GLY A 256 7.30 -4.69 10.35
N MET A 257 6.69 -5.25 11.41
CA MET A 257 7.38 -5.50 12.68
C MET A 257 8.51 -6.52 12.49
N ILE A 258 8.25 -7.63 11.79
CA ILE A 258 9.24 -8.71 11.57
C ILE A 258 10.44 -8.17 10.77
N PHE A 259 10.21 -7.58 9.61
CA PHE A 259 11.30 -7.12 8.74
C PHE A 259 11.96 -5.84 9.26
N GLY A 260 11.22 -4.95 9.91
CA GLY A 260 11.79 -3.81 10.62
C GLY A 260 12.77 -4.25 11.70
N TYR A 261 12.44 -5.31 12.46
CA TYR A 261 13.35 -5.88 13.46
C TYR A 261 14.54 -6.62 12.83
N LEU A 262 14.28 -7.53 11.87
CA LEU A 262 15.33 -8.41 11.32
C LEU A 262 16.36 -7.67 10.47
N VAL A 263 15.94 -6.65 9.72
CA VAL A 263 16.80 -5.95 8.74
C VAL A 263 17.31 -4.62 9.27
N LEU A 264 16.42 -3.87 9.95
CA LEU A 264 16.71 -2.50 10.37
C LEU A 264 16.95 -2.36 11.87
N ASN A 265 16.89 -3.47 12.64
CA ASN A 265 16.98 -3.48 14.11
C ASN A 265 15.95 -2.56 14.81
N GLU A 266 14.79 -2.32 14.16
CA GLU A 266 13.71 -1.51 14.73
C GLU A 266 12.92 -2.33 15.75
N ILE A 267 12.97 -1.95 17.03
CA ILE A 267 12.20 -2.61 18.09
C ILE A 267 10.85 -1.90 18.26
N PRO A 268 9.70 -2.58 17.99
CA PRO A 268 8.39 -1.98 18.17
C PRO A 268 8.15 -1.58 19.63
N SER A 269 7.73 -0.34 19.88
CA SER A 269 7.35 0.11 21.22
C SER A 269 6.05 -0.57 21.68
N THR A 270 5.86 -0.70 23.01
CA THR A 270 4.62 -1.25 23.58
C THR A 270 3.39 -0.45 23.11
N ASN A 271 3.50 0.88 23.07
CA ASN A 271 2.42 1.76 22.62
C ASN A 271 2.08 1.54 21.14
N MET A 272 3.11 1.32 20.30
CA MET A 272 2.92 0.94 18.90
C MET A 272 2.13 -0.37 18.78
N VAL A 273 2.49 -1.40 19.52
CA VAL A 273 1.79 -2.70 19.50
C VAL A 273 0.33 -2.57 19.97
N ILE A 274 0.08 -1.81 21.04
CA ILE A 274 -1.27 -1.53 21.52
C ILE A 274 -2.08 -0.78 20.44
N GLY A 275 -1.54 0.30 19.90
CA GLY A 275 -2.19 1.10 18.86
C GLY A 275 -2.48 0.29 17.59
N ALA A 276 -1.52 -0.53 17.14
CA ALA A 276 -1.68 -1.44 16.00
C ALA A 276 -2.83 -2.44 16.22
N THR A 277 -2.94 -2.99 17.43
CA THR A 277 -4.00 -3.91 17.81
C THR A 277 -5.37 -3.21 17.77
N ILE A 278 -5.48 -2.02 18.36
CA ILE A 278 -6.73 -1.22 18.37
C ILE A 278 -7.15 -0.89 16.93
N ILE A 279 -6.24 -0.38 16.10
CA ILE A 279 -6.52 -0.02 14.70
C ILE A 279 -6.98 -1.26 13.92
N SER A 280 -6.27 -2.37 14.05
CA SER A 280 -6.59 -3.62 13.35
C SER A 280 -7.96 -4.15 13.73
N LEU A 281 -8.26 -4.23 15.04
CA LEU A 281 -9.57 -4.71 15.52
C LEU A 281 -10.72 -3.78 15.11
N SER A 282 -10.53 -2.47 15.19
CA SER A 282 -11.53 -1.49 14.77
C SER A 282 -11.79 -1.55 13.28
N GLY A 283 -10.73 -1.64 12.46
CA GLY A 283 -10.83 -1.80 11.02
C GLY A 283 -11.54 -3.09 10.62
N LEU A 284 -11.20 -4.21 11.25
CA LEU A 284 -11.88 -5.50 11.06
C LEU A 284 -13.38 -5.43 11.39
N PHE A 285 -13.73 -4.72 12.46
CA PHE A 285 -15.14 -4.49 12.82
C PHE A 285 -15.88 -3.69 11.75
N VAL A 286 -15.29 -2.60 11.23
CA VAL A 286 -15.86 -1.81 10.13
C VAL A 286 -16.14 -2.70 8.91
N ILE A 287 -15.16 -3.50 8.50
CA ILE A 287 -15.26 -4.37 7.34
C ILE A 287 -16.35 -5.45 7.54
N ARG A 288 -16.34 -6.14 8.68
CA ARG A 288 -17.38 -7.15 9.01
C ARG A 288 -18.78 -6.54 9.03
N ARG A 289 -18.91 -5.31 9.53
CA ARG A 289 -20.19 -4.62 9.58
C ARG A 289 -20.68 -4.21 8.19
N GLN A 290 -19.78 -3.76 7.31
CA GLN A 290 -20.12 -3.45 5.92
C GLN A 290 -20.64 -4.67 5.18
N LYS A 291 -19.97 -5.83 5.35
CA LYS A 291 -20.40 -7.11 4.80
C LYS A 291 -21.79 -7.50 5.29
N LYS A 292 -22.05 -7.41 6.60
CA LYS A 292 -23.36 -7.76 7.18
C LYS A 292 -24.50 -6.89 6.66
N LEU A 293 -24.22 -5.67 6.18
CA LEU A 293 -25.20 -4.75 5.62
C LEU A 293 -25.35 -4.88 4.09
N GLY A 294 -24.69 -5.83 3.44
CA GLY A 294 -24.71 -6.04 1.99
C GLY A 294 -24.11 -4.88 1.18
N ARG A 295 -23.30 -4.04 1.83
CA ARG A 295 -22.66 -2.86 1.19
C ARG A 295 -21.29 -3.17 0.58
N ILE A 296 -20.74 -4.33 0.91
CA ILE A 296 -19.51 -4.87 0.34
C ILE A 296 -19.78 -6.37 0.15
N GLU A 297 -19.62 -6.88 -1.07
CA GLU A 297 -19.69 -8.29 -1.39
C GLU A 297 -18.45 -9.04 -0.93
#